data_47089222ff3af51aebdbd47a9fa70218
#
_entry.id   47089222ff3af51aebdbd47a9fa70218
#
_cell.length_a   1.000
_cell.length_b   1.000
_cell.length_c   1.000
_cell.angle_alpha   90.00
_cell.angle_beta   90.00
_cell.angle_gamma   90.00
#
_symmetry.space_group_name_H-M   'P 1'
#
loop_
_entity.id
_entity.type
_entity.pdbx_description
1 polymer ?
#
loop_
_entity_poly.entity_id
_entity_poly.type
_entity_poly.pdbx_seq_one_letter_code
_entity_poly.pdbx_strand_id
1 'polypeptide(L)'
;MSGFTGAGYPKAIPPALARHIEQSNQEGGQFRIGVWTGASTAPELDGVLAQAHGIQMRLPYQSDPSCRQLINAGQMLYTDMHLSHVAQFAWFGFLGKLDVAVVEVVGVLPDGRLIPSTSVGN
;
A
#
# COMPACT_ATOMS: atom_id res chain seq x y z
N MET A 1 -0.37 4.17 -1.09
CA MET A 1 -0.45 3.69 -2.50
C MET A 1 -1.91 3.58 -2.84
N SER A 2 -2.38 4.27 -3.86
CA SER A 2 -3.82 4.42 -4.06
C SER A 2 -4.22 4.29 -5.52
N GLY A 3 -5.43 3.88 -5.77
CA GLY A 3 -6.07 3.65 -7.04
C GLY A 3 -7.46 3.03 -6.81
N PHE A 4 -8.05 2.44 -7.82
CA PHE A 4 -9.34 1.78 -7.72
C PHE A 4 -9.26 0.35 -8.28
N THR A 5 -9.39 -0.66 -7.42
CA THR A 5 -9.19 -2.07 -7.76
C THR A 5 -7.87 -2.30 -8.52
N GLY A 6 -7.87 -2.87 -9.71
CA GLY A 6 -6.69 -3.06 -10.56
C GLY A 6 -6.32 -1.86 -11.44
N ALA A 7 -6.93 -0.68 -11.25
CA ALA A 7 -6.69 0.49 -12.07
C ALA A 7 -6.06 1.64 -11.27
N GLY A 8 -5.07 2.32 -11.88
CA GLY A 8 -4.46 3.53 -11.32
C GLY A 8 -3.67 3.36 -10.04
N TYR A 9 -3.35 2.13 -9.61
CA TYR A 9 -2.47 1.91 -8.48
C TYR A 9 -1.03 1.64 -8.96
N PRO A 10 -0.02 1.99 -8.13
CA PRO A 10 1.38 1.80 -8.51
C PRO A 10 1.72 0.32 -8.67
N LYS A 11 2.31 -0.06 -9.81
CA LYS A 11 2.68 -1.44 -10.13
C LYS A 11 4.19 -1.68 -10.09
N ALA A 12 5.00 -0.63 -10.25
CA ALA A 12 6.46 -0.75 -10.26
C ALA A 12 7.07 -0.74 -8.84
N ILE A 13 6.53 0.08 -7.95
CA ILE A 13 7.07 0.27 -6.60
C ILE A 13 6.89 -0.95 -5.71
N PRO A 14 5.72 -1.61 -5.61
CA PRO A 14 5.56 -2.72 -4.70
C PRO A 14 6.52 -3.89 -4.94
N PRO A 15 6.75 -4.37 -6.19
CA PRO A 15 7.74 -5.42 -6.43
C PRO A 15 9.18 -4.99 -6.12
N ALA A 16 9.54 -3.73 -6.38
CA ALA A 16 10.87 -3.21 -6.05
C ALA A 16 11.08 -3.15 -4.53
N LEU A 17 10.05 -2.69 -3.82
CA LEU A 17 10.06 -2.63 -2.37
C LEU A 17 10.09 -4.03 -1.73
N ALA A 18 9.36 -4.99 -2.28
CA ALA A 18 9.40 -6.39 -1.82
C ALA A 18 10.82 -6.95 -1.87
N ARG A 19 11.54 -6.77 -2.99
CA ARG A 19 12.95 -7.19 -3.11
C ARG A 19 13.86 -6.53 -2.07
N HIS A 20 13.67 -5.23 -1.82
CA HIS A 20 14.42 -4.52 -0.78
C HIS A 20 14.14 -5.06 0.62
N ILE A 21 12.89 -5.37 0.92
CA ILE A 21 12.47 -5.98 2.18
C ILE A 21 13.12 -7.36 2.36
N GLU A 22 13.05 -8.21 1.33
CA GLU A 22 13.67 -9.54 1.35
C GLU A 22 15.18 -9.46 1.59
N GLN A 23 15.88 -8.57 0.90
CA GLN A 23 17.30 -8.34 1.11
C GLN A 23 17.60 -7.88 2.54
N SER A 24 16.89 -6.89 3.04
CA SER A 24 17.05 -6.41 4.42
C SER A 24 16.83 -7.52 5.44
N ASN A 25 15.81 -8.36 5.24
CA ASN A 25 15.53 -9.48 6.12
C ASN A 25 16.62 -10.55 6.09
N GLN A 26 17.22 -10.81 4.92
CA GLN A 26 18.38 -11.73 4.79
C GLN A 26 19.63 -11.21 5.52
N GLU A 27 19.79 -9.90 5.57
CA GLU A 27 20.89 -9.23 6.29
C GLU A 27 20.64 -9.09 7.80
N GLY A 28 19.54 -9.68 8.31
CA GLY A 28 19.18 -9.66 9.74
C GLY A 28 18.37 -8.43 10.16
N GLY A 29 17.95 -7.60 9.21
CA GLY A 29 17.01 -6.49 9.44
C GLY A 29 15.57 -6.98 9.56
N GLN A 30 14.69 -6.06 9.95
CA GLN A 30 13.24 -6.26 9.93
C GLN A 30 12.58 -5.02 9.36
N PHE A 31 12.66 -4.88 8.03
CA PHE A 31 12.02 -3.76 7.36
C PHE A 31 10.57 -4.09 7.06
N ARG A 32 9.66 -3.39 7.73
CA ARG A 32 8.21 -3.56 7.55
C ARG A 32 7.53 -2.22 7.42
N ILE A 33 6.45 -2.17 6.66
CA ILE A 33 5.70 -0.95 6.35
C ILE A 33 4.22 -1.08 6.70
N GLY A 34 3.59 0.04 6.99
CA GLY A 34 2.13 0.18 6.94
C GLY A 34 1.70 0.48 5.50
N VAL A 35 0.73 -0.25 4.97
CA VAL A 35 0.19 -0.02 3.62
C VAL A 35 -1.24 0.49 3.72
N TRP A 36 -1.42 1.74 3.29
CA TRP A 36 -2.71 2.39 3.19
C TRP A 36 -3.06 2.56 1.71
N THR A 37 -4.27 2.18 1.35
CA THR A 37 -4.78 2.34 -0.03
C THR A 37 -6.17 2.96 -0.01
N GLY A 38 -6.74 3.19 -1.18
CA GLY A 38 -8.18 3.28 -1.37
C GLY A 38 -8.79 1.89 -1.53
N ALA A 39 -9.54 1.67 -2.59
CA ALA A 39 -10.12 0.38 -2.94
C ALA A 39 -9.12 -0.57 -3.63
N SER A 40 -7.83 -0.21 -3.71
CA SER A 40 -6.83 -1.03 -4.39
C SER A 40 -6.43 -2.23 -3.57
N THR A 41 -6.51 -3.38 -4.19
CA THR A 41 -6.02 -4.66 -3.70
C THR A 41 -5.68 -5.52 -4.92
N ALA A 42 -4.47 -6.08 -4.95
CA ALA A 42 -4.01 -6.87 -6.07
C ALA A 42 -2.80 -7.74 -5.71
N PRO A 43 -2.58 -8.86 -6.43
CA PRO A 43 -1.38 -9.67 -6.23
C PRO A 43 -0.06 -8.90 -6.38
N GLU A 44 -0.02 -7.96 -7.33
CA GLU A 44 1.17 -7.14 -7.62
C GLU A 44 1.45 -6.06 -6.57
N LEU A 45 0.50 -5.78 -5.70
CA LEU A 45 0.64 -4.85 -4.58
C LEU A 45 0.67 -5.63 -3.26
N ASP A 46 -0.46 -6.19 -2.90
CA ASP A 46 -0.65 -6.87 -1.63
C ASP A 46 0.11 -8.20 -1.58
N GLY A 47 -0.02 -9.01 -2.64
CA GLY A 47 0.56 -10.35 -2.70
C GLY A 47 2.08 -10.33 -2.59
N VAL A 48 2.77 -9.53 -3.41
CA VAL A 48 4.24 -9.48 -3.41
C VAL A 48 4.80 -8.94 -2.08
N LEU A 49 4.17 -7.93 -1.48
CA LEU A 49 4.58 -7.37 -0.20
C LEU A 49 4.28 -8.32 0.97
N ALA A 50 3.16 -9.04 0.92
CA ALA A 50 2.81 -10.04 1.92
C ALA A 50 3.77 -11.24 1.89
N GLN A 51 4.10 -11.73 0.69
CA GLN A 51 5.07 -12.83 0.51
C GLN A 51 6.46 -12.47 1.02
N ALA A 52 6.88 -11.21 0.85
CA ALA A 52 8.12 -10.69 1.43
C ALA A 52 8.05 -10.45 2.96
N HIS A 53 6.90 -10.73 3.61
CA HIS A 53 6.64 -10.41 5.02
C HIS A 53 6.84 -8.93 5.35
N GLY A 54 6.63 -8.05 4.36
CA GLY A 54 6.92 -6.62 4.44
C GLY A 54 5.81 -5.78 5.03
N ILE A 55 4.60 -6.31 5.18
CA ILE A 55 3.46 -5.54 5.67
C ILE A 55 3.28 -5.76 7.17
N GLN A 56 3.41 -4.69 7.95
CA GLN A 56 3.08 -4.68 9.37
C GLN A 56 1.59 -4.43 9.60
N MET A 57 1.02 -3.48 8.86
CA MET A 57 -0.38 -3.08 8.97
C MET A 57 -0.97 -2.79 7.60
N ARG A 58 -2.20 -3.23 7.37
CA ARG A 58 -2.95 -3.02 6.13
C ARG A 58 -4.29 -2.39 6.41
N LEU A 59 -4.65 -1.36 5.66
CA LEU A 59 -5.97 -0.71 5.67
C LEU A 59 -6.28 -0.09 4.29
N PRO A 60 -7.51 0.26 3.99
CA PRO A 60 -8.76 0.00 4.73
C PRO A 60 -9.39 -1.32 4.32
N TYR A 61 -9.01 -1.86 3.19
CA TYR A 61 -9.58 -3.05 2.57
C TYR A 61 -8.51 -3.88 1.86
N GLN A 62 -8.66 -5.18 1.86
CA GLN A 62 -7.84 -6.10 1.07
C GLN A 62 -8.61 -7.36 0.73
N SER A 63 -8.30 -7.99 -0.42
CA SER A 63 -8.86 -9.26 -0.85
C SER A 63 -7.80 -10.28 -1.26
N ASP A 64 -6.52 -9.94 -1.11
CA ASP A 64 -5.41 -10.82 -1.49
C ASP A 64 -5.31 -12.03 -0.55
N PRO A 65 -5.16 -13.27 -1.09
CA PRO A 65 -5.08 -14.48 -0.27
C PRO A 65 -3.87 -14.52 0.65
N SER A 66 -2.70 -14.01 0.22
CA SER A 66 -1.48 -13.99 1.02
C SER A 66 -1.61 -13.06 2.22
N CYS A 67 -2.17 -11.87 2.02
CA CYS A 67 -2.51 -10.96 3.10
C CYS A 67 -3.49 -11.59 4.08
N ARG A 68 -4.55 -12.22 3.58
CA ARG A 68 -5.56 -12.88 4.43
C ARG A 68 -4.95 -13.95 5.30
N GLN A 69 -4.04 -14.74 4.74
CA GLN A 69 -3.34 -15.78 5.49
C GLN A 69 -2.51 -15.18 6.65
N LEU A 70 -1.75 -14.12 6.40
CA LEU A 70 -0.95 -13.46 7.42
C LEU A 70 -1.82 -12.76 8.48
N ILE A 71 -2.94 -12.16 8.10
CA ILE A 71 -3.91 -11.55 9.03
C ILE A 71 -4.48 -12.62 9.95
N ASN A 72 -4.95 -13.74 9.40
CA ASN A 72 -5.55 -14.83 10.17
C ASN A 72 -4.52 -15.51 11.09
N ALA A 73 -3.24 -15.49 10.73
CA ALA A 73 -2.15 -15.99 11.56
C ALA A 73 -1.66 -14.97 12.61
N GLY A 74 -2.25 -13.77 12.68
CA GLY A 74 -1.81 -12.72 13.61
C GLY A 74 -0.45 -12.10 13.27
N GLN A 75 0.04 -12.29 12.05
CA GLN A 75 1.34 -11.79 11.59
C GLN A 75 1.26 -10.44 10.88
N MET A 76 0.06 -9.98 10.58
CA MET A 76 -0.23 -8.69 9.97
C MET A 76 -1.41 -8.05 10.68
N LEU A 77 -1.26 -6.80 11.10
CA LEU A 77 -2.38 -6.02 11.61
C LEU A 77 -3.28 -5.60 10.46
N TYR A 78 -4.57 -5.65 10.67
CA TYR A 78 -5.55 -5.22 9.67
C TYR A 78 -6.62 -4.35 10.31
N THR A 79 -6.95 -3.27 9.64
CA THR A 79 -8.07 -2.41 10.03
C THR A 79 -8.98 -2.21 8.83
N ASP A 80 -10.16 -2.81 8.91
CA ASP A 80 -11.23 -2.53 7.97
C ASP A 80 -11.88 -1.19 8.32
N MET A 81 -12.06 -0.33 7.32
CA MET A 81 -12.74 0.95 7.52
C MET A 81 -13.44 1.40 6.24
N HIS A 82 -14.38 2.27 6.39
CA HIS A 82 -15.07 2.87 5.25
C HIS A 82 -14.11 3.72 4.41
N LEU A 83 -14.09 3.52 3.09
CA LEU A 83 -13.18 4.24 2.19
C LEU A 83 -13.23 5.75 2.36
N SER A 84 -14.44 6.31 2.54
CA SER A 84 -14.64 7.74 2.74
C SER A 84 -13.96 8.30 4.01
N HIS A 85 -13.57 7.46 4.95
CA HIS A 85 -12.93 7.89 6.18
C HIS A 85 -11.40 7.91 6.08
N VAL A 86 -10.80 7.19 5.13
CA VAL A 86 -9.33 7.02 5.04
C VAL A 86 -8.62 8.37 4.91
N ALA A 87 -9.06 9.22 3.96
CA ALA A 87 -8.46 10.53 3.74
C ALA A 87 -8.60 11.44 4.97
N GLN A 88 -9.77 11.45 5.60
CA GLN A 88 -10.01 12.25 6.81
C GLN A 88 -9.14 11.78 7.97
N PHE A 89 -9.07 10.47 8.20
CA PHE A 89 -8.28 9.90 9.29
C PHE A 89 -6.79 10.12 9.08
N ALA A 90 -6.32 10.07 7.83
CA ALA A 90 -4.95 10.42 7.48
C ALA A 90 -4.68 11.92 7.74
N TRP A 91 -5.58 12.80 7.33
CA TRP A 91 -5.46 14.26 7.51
C TRP A 91 -5.43 14.67 8.98
N PHE A 92 -6.29 14.07 9.80
CA PHE A 92 -6.35 14.36 11.23
C PHE A 92 -5.30 13.59 12.05
N GLY A 93 -4.49 12.75 11.42
CA GLY A 93 -3.42 12.02 12.09
C GLY A 93 -3.88 10.83 12.93
N PHE A 94 -5.14 10.40 12.83
CA PHE A 94 -5.66 9.26 13.61
C PHE A 94 -5.01 7.93 13.24
N LEU A 95 -4.45 7.82 12.04
CA LEU A 95 -3.75 6.63 11.57
C LEU A 95 -2.22 6.71 11.80
N GLY A 96 -1.74 7.78 12.42
CA GLY A 96 -0.34 8.07 12.55
C GLY A 96 0.21 8.84 11.34
N LYS A 97 1.55 8.92 11.25
CA LYS A 97 2.22 9.68 10.21
C LYS A 97 2.23 8.93 8.88
N LEU A 98 1.92 9.64 7.81
CA LEU A 98 2.14 9.18 6.43
C LEU A 98 3.54 9.62 5.98
N ASP A 99 4.44 8.69 5.79
CA ASP A 99 5.83 8.99 5.40
C ASP A 99 6.00 9.12 3.88
N VAL A 100 5.30 8.29 3.11
CA VAL A 100 5.45 8.21 1.66
C VAL A 100 4.10 8.08 0.97
N ALA A 101 3.82 8.98 0.03
CA ALA A 101 2.70 8.85 -0.90
C ALA A 101 3.22 8.34 -2.26
N VAL A 102 2.59 7.30 -2.79
CA VAL A 102 2.92 6.73 -4.10
C VAL A 102 1.68 6.80 -4.98
N VAL A 103 1.79 7.50 -6.09
CA VAL A 103 0.69 7.77 -7.03
C VAL A 103 1.14 7.38 -8.44
N GLU A 104 0.29 6.66 -9.17
CA GLU A 104 0.51 6.39 -10.59
C GLU A 104 0.08 7.59 -11.43
N VAL A 105 0.99 8.10 -12.25
CA VAL A 105 0.74 9.25 -13.12
C VAL A 105 1.25 9.01 -14.53
N VAL A 106 0.63 9.66 -15.51
CA VAL A 106 1.09 9.64 -16.92
C VAL A 106 2.04 10.80 -17.22
N GLY A 107 2.13 11.78 -16.34
CA GLY A 107 3.04 12.91 -16.53
C GLY A 107 3.11 13.80 -15.30
N VAL A 108 4.18 14.59 -15.28
CA VAL A 108 4.40 15.66 -14.29
C VAL A 108 4.59 16.96 -15.08
N LEU A 109 3.82 17.97 -14.76
CA LEU A 109 3.94 19.29 -15.39
C LEU A 109 5.14 20.07 -14.81
N PRO A 110 5.65 21.09 -15.53
CA PRO A 110 6.78 21.90 -15.05
C PRO A 110 6.55 22.59 -13.70
N ASP A 111 5.30 22.86 -13.35
CA ASP A 111 4.89 23.46 -12.09
C ASP A 111 4.66 22.43 -10.96
N GLY A 112 4.97 21.13 -11.22
CA GLY A 112 4.84 20.05 -10.25
C GLY A 112 3.44 19.41 -10.17
N ARG A 113 2.47 19.87 -10.93
CA ARG A 113 1.15 19.22 -10.99
C ARG A 113 1.25 17.85 -11.62
N LEU A 114 0.53 16.89 -11.05
CA LEU A 114 0.51 15.51 -11.51
C LEU A 114 -0.68 15.29 -12.47
N ILE A 115 -0.45 14.54 -13.53
CA ILE A 115 -1.52 14.08 -14.44
C ILE A 115 -1.79 12.63 -14.09
N PRO A 116 -2.93 12.30 -13.43
CA PRO A 116 -3.29 10.93 -13.08
C PRO A 116 -3.42 10.02 -14.31
N SER A 117 -3.29 8.71 -14.09
CA SER A 117 -3.55 7.73 -15.14
C SER A 117 -5.06 7.44 -15.30
N THR A 118 -5.50 6.23 -15.05
CA THR A 118 -6.90 5.80 -15.26
C THR A 118 -7.80 6.09 -14.07
N SER A 119 -7.24 6.19 -12.88
CA SER A 119 -7.97 6.52 -11.66
C SER A 119 -7.07 7.14 -10.61
N VAL A 120 -7.67 7.81 -9.67
CA VAL A 120 -7.08 8.23 -8.40
C VAL A 120 -7.85 7.53 -7.28
N GLY A 121 -7.16 7.15 -6.23
CA GLY A 121 -7.80 6.63 -5.04
C GLY A 121 -7.90 7.70 -3.95
N ASN A 122 -7.95 7.26 -2.71
CA ASN A 122 -7.93 8.14 -1.55
C ASN A 122 -6.56 8.79 -1.36
#